data_71143ee0471160fe3a3a96f927359a89
#
_entry.id   71143ee0471160fe3a3a96f927359a89
#
_cell.length_a   1.000
_cell.length_b   1.000
_cell.length_c   1.000
_cell.angle_alpha   90.00
_cell.angle_beta   90.00
_cell.angle_gamma   90.00
#
_symmetry.space_group_name_H-M   'P 1'
#
loop_
_entity.id
_entity.type
_entity.pdbx_description
1 polymer ?
#
loop_
_entity_poly.entity_id
_entity_poly.type
_entity_poly.pdbx_seq_one_letter_code
_entity_poly.pdbx_strand_id
1 'polypeptide(L)'
;MKSFALLAALTATVLAGCANNAAPVRVEPTYQEAAASPFLQSSREAIARLTDGFDMSALGGGPVLVATVVNVNDLSRSAPLGRTLSEQYASHMAAAGCNVKEIKLRGDVFVK
;
A
#
# COMPACT_ATOMS: atom_id res chain seq x y z
N MET A 1 6.01 -61.46 -1.27
CA MET A 1 6.44 -60.61 -0.14
C MET A 1 7.29 -59.44 -0.60
N LYS A 2 8.17 -59.54 -1.59
CA LYS A 2 9.01 -58.42 -2.08
C LYS A 2 8.21 -57.30 -2.75
N SER A 3 7.12 -57.64 -3.48
CA SER A 3 6.26 -56.68 -4.18
C SER A 3 5.40 -55.83 -3.23
N PHE A 4 5.01 -56.36 -2.08
CA PHE A 4 4.25 -55.62 -1.07
C PHE A 4 5.11 -54.57 -0.34
N ALA A 5 6.39 -54.87 -0.12
CA ALA A 5 7.32 -53.94 0.49
C ALA A 5 7.64 -52.76 -0.43
N LEU A 6 7.69 -52.97 -1.74
CA LEU A 6 7.89 -51.89 -2.73
C LEU A 6 6.68 -50.96 -2.85
N LEU A 7 5.46 -51.52 -2.79
CA LEU A 7 4.24 -50.70 -2.80
C LEU A 7 4.13 -49.85 -1.52
N ALA A 8 4.46 -50.39 -0.35
CA ALA A 8 4.45 -49.69 0.92
C ALA A 8 5.48 -48.54 0.97
N ALA A 9 6.65 -48.75 0.37
CA ALA A 9 7.67 -47.72 0.27
C ALA A 9 7.27 -46.56 -0.66
N LEU A 10 6.56 -46.85 -1.75
CA LEU A 10 6.11 -45.85 -2.71
C LEU A 10 4.98 -44.96 -2.13
N THR A 11 4.09 -45.53 -1.32
CA THR A 11 3.03 -44.76 -0.66
C THR A 11 3.55 -43.86 0.44
N ALA A 12 4.60 -44.23 1.18
CA ALA A 12 5.22 -43.43 2.21
C ALA A 12 5.90 -42.18 1.65
N THR A 13 6.47 -42.22 0.47
CA THR A 13 7.13 -41.03 -0.16
C THR A 13 6.13 -40.00 -0.67
N VAL A 14 4.91 -40.38 -1.04
CA VAL A 14 3.88 -39.47 -1.50
C VAL A 14 3.28 -38.66 -0.33
N LEU A 15 3.18 -39.24 0.88
CA LEU A 15 2.66 -38.53 2.05
C LEU A 15 3.66 -37.53 2.66
N ALA A 16 4.96 -37.72 2.45
CA ALA A 16 5.98 -36.79 2.97
C ALA A 16 6.03 -35.45 2.21
N GLY A 17 5.50 -35.39 0.98
CA GLY A 17 5.50 -34.19 0.16
C GLY A 17 4.53 -33.09 0.61
N CYS A 18 3.51 -33.42 1.39
CA CYS A 18 2.50 -32.43 1.83
C CYS A 18 2.85 -31.68 3.13
N ALA A 19 3.86 -32.14 3.86
CA ALA A 19 4.18 -31.57 5.18
C ALA A 19 5.03 -30.29 5.13
N ASN A 20 5.62 -29.95 3.97
CA ASN A 20 6.53 -28.80 3.83
C ASN A 20 5.90 -27.53 3.23
N ASN A 21 4.59 -27.52 3.01
CA ASN A 21 3.87 -26.33 2.53
C ASN A 21 3.25 -25.52 3.68
N ALA A 22 3.89 -25.45 4.85
CA ALA A 22 3.55 -24.41 5.80
C ALA A 22 3.91 -23.08 5.14
N ALA A 23 2.89 -22.34 4.70
CA ALA A 23 3.07 -20.97 4.24
C ALA A 23 3.88 -20.23 5.31
N PRO A 24 4.91 -19.46 4.94
CA PRO A 24 5.68 -18.71 5.92
C PRO A 24 4.69 -17.88 6.73
N VAL A 25 4.74 -18.05 8.05
CA VAL A 25 3.94 -17.23 8.97
C VAL A 25 4.33 -15.79 8.68
N ARG A 26 3.42 -15.01 8.11
CA ARG A 26 3.61 -13.57 7.93
C ARG A 26 3.67 -12.98 9.34
N VAL A 27 4.86 -12.66 9.78
CA VAL A 27 5.05 -11.84 10.97
C VAL A 27 4.65 -10.42 10.55
N GLU A 28 3.58 -9.91 11.15
CA GLU A 28 3.19 -8.51 10.91
C GLU A 28 4.29 -7.60 11.46
N PRO A 29 4.71 -6.58 10.68
CA PRO A 29 5.74 -5.65 11.13
C PRO A 29 5.25 -4.87 12.35
N THR A 30 6.16 -4.62 13.28
CA THR A 30 5.92 -3.71 14.40
C THR A 30 5.73 -2.27 13.88
N TYR A 31 5.14 -1.40 14.71
CA TYR A 31 5.01 0.03 14.36
C TYR A 31 6.35 0.70 14.04
N GLN A 32 7.42 0.31 14.72
CA GLN A 32 8.76 0.85 14.48
C GLN A 32 9.32 0.40 13.13
N GLU A 33 9.14 -0.87 12.79
CA GLU A 33 9.57 -1.41 11.50
C GLU A 33 8.75 -0.79 10.35
N ALA A 34 7.44 -0.63 10.53
CA ALA A 34 6.59 0.04 9.56
C ALA A 34 7.01 1.51 9.38
N ALA A 35 7.28 2.23 10.47
CA ALA A 35 7.72 3.63 10.43
C ALA A 35 9.09 3.80 9.75
N ALA A 36 9.96 2.80 9.83
CA ALA A 36 11.27 2.76 9.17
C ALA A 36 11.19 2.28 7.71
N SER A 37 9.99 1.99 7.19
CA SER A 37 9.80 1.53 5.82
C SER A 37 10.36 2.52 4.81
N PRO A 38 11.18 2.07 3.85
CA PRO A 38 11.70 2.92 2.77
C PRO A 38 10.59 3.60 1.96
N PHE A 39 9.44 2.96 1.84
CA PHE A 39 8.26 3.53 1.19
C PHE A 39 7.74 4.77 1.91
N LEU A 40 7.61 4.73 3.23
CA LEU A 40 7.17 5.87 4.02
C LEU A 40 8.19 7.01 4.01
N GLN A 41 9.48 6.68 4.05
CA GLN A 41 10.55 7.67 3.95
C GLN A 41 10.54 8.36 2.59
N SER A 42 10.45 7.61 1.49
CA SER A 42 10.38 8.16 0.14
C SER A 42 9.15 9.05 -0.05
N SER A 43 8.01 8.68 0.52
CA SER A 43 6.78 9.48 0.48
C SER A 43 6.96 10.82 1.21
N ARG A 44 7.58 10.82 2.38
CA ARG A 44 7.89 12.05 3.12
C ARG A 44 8.82 12.97 2.35
N GLU A 45 9.91 12.39 1.81
CA GLU A 45 10.88 13.15 1.02
C GLU A 45 10.24 13.75 -0.25
N ALA A 46 9.38 13.00 -0.93
CA ALA A 46 8.66 13.48 -2.10
C ALA A 46 7.77 14.66 -1.75
N ILE A 47 7.02 14.60 -0.64
CA ILE A 47 6.19 15.72 -0.19
C ILE A 47 7.05 16.91 0.26
N ALA A 48 8.13 16.68 0.99
CA ALA A 48 9.03 17.74 1.40
C ALA A 48 9.58 18.50 0.18
N ARG A 49 9.98 17.79 -0.87
CA ARG A 49 10.44 18.43 -2.13
C ARG A 49 9.31 19.16 -2.87
N LEU A 50 8.09 18.63 -2.81
CA LEU A 50 6.94 19.23 -3.47
C LEU A 50 6.51 20.53 -2.77
N THR A 51 6.67 20.58 -1.45
CA THR A 51 6.34 21.75 -0.63
C THR A 51 7.52 22.70 -0.45
N ASP A 52 8.74 22.25 -0.76
CA ASP A 52 9.94 23.09 -0.72
C ASP A 52 9.85 24.17 -1.82
N GLY A 53 9.92 25.42 -1.42
CA GLY A 53 9.76 26.54 -2.34
C GLY A 53 8.31 26.87 -2.75
N PHE A 54 7.32 26.12 -2.25
CA PHE A 54 5.92 26.48 -2.44
C PHE A 54 5.45 27.47 -1.35
N ASP A 55 5.03 28.63 -1.79
CA ASP A 55 4.46 29.61 -0.86
C ASP A 55 3.07 29.20 -0.43
N MET A 56 2.97 28.55 0.73
CA MET A 56 1.71 28.13 1.32
C MET A 56 0.76 29.29 1.59
N SER A 57 1.30 30.51 1.76
CA SER A 57 0.49 31.71 1.96
C SER A 57 -0.26 32.11 0.68
N ALA A 58 0.29 31.77 -0.49
CA ALA A 58 -0.35 32.02 -1.78
C ALA A 58 -1.67 31.22 -1.95
N LEU A 59 -1.86 30.13 -1.19
CA LEU A 59 -3.14 29.42 -1.16
C LEU A 59 -4.24 30.17 -0.40
N GLY A 60 -3.92 31.28 0.27
CA GLY A 60 -4.90 32.07 1.03
C GLY A 60 -5.66 31.25 2.08
N GLY A 61 -5.06 30.17 2.59
CA GLY A 61 -5.74 29.23 3.50
C GLY A 61 -6.70 28.29 2.81
N GLY A 62 -6.75 28.30 1.48
CA GLY A 62 -7.58 27.40 0.69
C GLY A 62 -7.18 25.93 0.86
N PRO A 63 -8.11 24.99 0.60
CA PRO A 63 -7.83 23.57 0.75
C PRO A 63 -6.95 23.05 -0.39
N VAL A 64 -6.00 22.18 -0.02
CA VAL A 64 -5.27 21.33 -0.96
C VAL A 64 -6.08 20.07 -1.21
N LEU A 65 -6.36 19.77 -2.46
CA LEU A 65 -7.10 18.58 -2.84
C LEU A 65 -6.13 17.46 -3.21
N VAL A 66 -6.25 16.32 -2.51
CA VAL A 66 -5.50 15.12 -2.85
C VAL A 66 -6.46 14.14 -3.52
N ALA A 67 -6.20 13.87 -4.81
CA ALA A 67 -6.96 12.89 -5.58
C ALA A 67 -6.30 11.50 -5.47
N THR A 68 -7.11 10.45 -5.63
CA THR A 68 -6.60 9.08 -5.67
C THR A 68 -5.78 8.85 -6.93
N VAL A 69 -4.60 8.26 -6.77
CA VAL A 69 -3.78 7.81 -7.90
C VAL A 69 -4.48 6.65 -8.60
N VAL A 70 -4.73 6.80 -9.89
CA VAL A 70 -5.48 5.86 -10.72
C VAL A 70 -4.62 5.34 -11.88
N ASN A 71 -5.08 4.30 -12.53
CA ASN A 71 -4.42 3.78 -13.73
C ASN A 71 -4.61 4.75 -14.90
N VAL A 72 -3.52 5.16 -15.56
CA VAL A 72 -3.57 6.09 -16.70
C VAL A 72 -4.35 5.56 -17.91
N ASN A 73 -4.44 4.25 -18.06
CA ASN A 73 -5.15 3.58 -19.15
C ASN A 73 -6.64 3.32 -18.82
N ASP A 74 -7.02 3.46 -17.55
CA ASP A 74 -8.39 3.29 -17.09
C ASP A 74 -8.59 4.09 -15.80
N LEU A 75 -9.00 5.33 -15.93
CA LEU A 75 -9.15 6.28 -14.84
C LEU A 75 -10.24 5.89 -13.83
N SER A 76 -11.12 4.94 -14.19
CA SER A 76 -12.13 4.39 -13.28
C SER A 76 -11.57 3.35 -12.31
N ARG A 77 -10.35 2.86 -12.56
CA ARG A 77 -9.70 1.81 -11.75
C ARG A 77 -8.59 2.37 -10.89
N SER A 78 -8.81 2.34 -9.58
CA SER A 78 -7.76 2.57 -8.60
C SER A 78 -7.13 1.23 -8.17
N ALA A 79 -5.80 1.21 -8.02
CA ALA A 79 -5.08 0.10 -7.40
C ALA A 79 -4.94 0.31 -5.89
N PRO A 80 -4.81 -0.75 -5.08
CA PRO A 80 -4.52 -0.61 -3.65
C PRO A 80 -3.30 0.27 -3.37
N LEU A 81 -2.22 0.10 -4.13
CA LEU A 81 -1.02 0.94 -4.03
C LEU A 81 -1.32 2.42 -4.29
N GLY A 82 -2.14 2.72 -5.30
CA GLY A 82 -2.52 4.11 -5.62
C GLY A 82 -3.27 4.77 -4.46
N ARG A 83 -4.17 4.04 -3.80
CA ARG A 83 -4.86 4.53 -2.60
C ARG A 83 -3.89 4.79 -1.44
N THR A 84 -3.02 3.82 -1.17
CA THR A 84 -2.02 3.96 -0.10
C THR A 84 -1.11 5.16 -0.34
N LEU A 85 -0.65 5.38 -1.59
CA LEU A 85 0.14 6.56 -1.95
C LEU A 85 -0.62 7.86 -1.70
N SER A 86 -1.87 7.95 -2.13
CA SER A 86 -2.68 9.15 -1.93
C SER A 86 -2.93 9.44 -0.45
N GLU A 87 -3.20 8.41 0.35
CA GLU A 87 -3.36 8.53 1.80
C GLU A 87 -2.07 8.99 2.49
N GLN A 88 -0.91 8.48 2.07
CA GLN A 88 0.39 8.92 2.58
C GLN A 88 0.66 10.38 2.22
N TYR A 89 0.38 10.78 0.98
CA TYR A 89 0.56 12.17 0.55
C TYR A 89 -0.37 13.11 1.31
N ALA A 90 -1.64 12.76 1.47
CA ALA A 90 -2.58 13.54 2.25
C ALA A 90 -2.11 13.73 3.70
N SER A 91 -1.66 12.64 4.34
CA SER A 91 -1.14 12.65 5.71
C SER A 91 0.09 13.54 5.85
N HIS A 92 1.06 13.43 4.95
CA HIS A 92 2.29 14.22 5.01
C HIS A 92 2.05 15.70 4.71
N MET A 93 1.15 16.03 3.77
CA MET A 93 0.76 17.40 3.51
C MET A 93 0.03 18.03 4.69
N ALA A 94 -0.86 17.27 5.34
CA ALA A 94 -1.52 17.72 6.56
C ALA A 94 -0.50 17.97 7.69
N ALA A 95 0.48 17.09 7.86
CA ALA A 95 1.56 17.27 8.82
C ALA A 95 2.45 18.48 8.50
N ALA A 96 2.57 18.87 7.23
CA ALA A 96 3.26 20.08 6.78
C ALA A 96 2.40 21.36 6.98
N GLY A 97 1.20 21.26 7.54
CA GLY A 97 0.33 22.40 7.83
C GLY A 97 -0.66 22.75 6.73
N CYS A 98 -0.77 21.93 5.67
CA CYS A 98 -1.76 22.16 4.63
C CYS A 98 -3.16 21.81 5.11
N ASN A 99 -4.15 22.63 4.71
CA ASN A 99 -5.56 22.28 4.88
C ASN A 99 -5.95 21.26 3.79
N VAL A 100 -5.78 19.96 4.09
CA VAL A 100 -5.98 18.89 3.10
C VAL A 100 -7.43 18.48 3.06
N LYS A 101 -8.00 18.40 1.85
CA LYS A 101 -9.26 17.71 1.57
C LYS A 101 -9.01 16.57 0.62
N GLU A 102 -9.39 15.38 1.04
CA GLU A 102 -9.34 14.18 0.22
C GLU A 102 -10.61 14.06 -0.62
N ILE A 103 -10.44 13.95 -1.94
CA ILE A 103 -11.54 13.62 -2.84
C ILE A 103 -11.46 12.13 -3.15
N LYS A 104 -12.37 11.35 -2.56
CA LYS A 104 -12.59 9.97 -2.97
C LYS A 104 -13.56 10.00 -4.14
N LEU A 105 -13.05 9.81 -5.35
CA LEU A 105 -13.90 9.66 -6.53
C LEU A 105 -14.68 8.35 -6.38
N ARG A 106 -15.90 8.45 -5.87
CA ARG A 106 -16.97 7.49 -6.12
C ARG A 106 -17.64 7.92 -7.41
N GLY A 107 -18.17 6.97 -8.19
CA GLY A 107 -18.73 7.20 -9.52
C GLY A 107 -19.72 8.38 -9.67
N ASP A 108 -20.19 8.95 -8.55
CA ASP A 108 -21.01 10.15 -8.53
C ASP A 108 -20.46 11.14 -7.49
N VAL A 109 -19.94 12.27 -7.97
CA VAL A 109 -19.57 13.40 -7.11
C VAL A 109 -20.79 14.30 -6.92
N PHE A 110 -21.47 14.18 -5.81
CA PHE A 110 -22.45 15.18 -5.40
C PHE A 110 -21.74 16.36 -4.72
N VAL A 111 -21.57 17.46 -5.43
CA VAL A 111 -21.18 18.73 -4.83
C VAL A 111 -22.49 19.41 -4.39
N LYS A 112 -22.68 19.55 -3.07
CA LYS A 112 -23.70 20.44 -2.49
C LYS A 112 -23.12 21.80 -2.28
#